data_846becfa46354bd9e7eddb3baddaa5e2
#
_entry.id   846becfa46354bd9e7eddb3baddaa5e2
#
_cell.length_a   1.000
_cell.length_b   1.000
_cell.length_c   1.000
_cell.angle_alpha   90.00
_cell.angle_beta   90.00
_cell.angle_gamma   90.00
#
_symmetry.space_group_name_H-M   'P 1'
#
loop_
_entity.id
_entity.type
_entity.pdbx_description
1 polymer ?
#
loop_
_entity_poly.entity_id
_entity_poly.type
_entity_poly.pdbx_seq_one_letter_code
_entity_poly.pdbx_strand_id
1 'polypeptide(L)'
;MSEVSYSNVPPMMAAIKSGDIEVIRSLLHAGHSPNEPQCYQVMIGDWPRDDEASPLELAVLENRMDMVQLLIECGADLTHNPEELLCGSLRSQDLTLFSFLVDVGVRIPATQRDICRLFLHLMDRDEPNVLPILKRMGMDLKQYGGEALRSMASHGNQLLVEYLIQNGADINYHKPDMVFPYASTPVTEAARHNDFSMVRWLVEQGADITIPDKYGDRPYTVAVQNKNQEMSAYLNLGIYILRSLW
;
A
#
# COMPACT_ATOMS: atom_id res chain seq x y z
N MET A 1 -22.26 17.40 -14.49
CA MET A 1 -21.35 17.72 -13.36
C MET A 1 -22.22 18.43 -12.35
N SER A 2 -22.68 17.71 -11.31
CA SER A 2 -23.51 18.27 -10.25
C SER A 2 -22.62 19.07 -9.29
N GLU A 3 -22.90 20.35 -9.17
CA GLU A 3 -22.29 21.22 -8.15
C GLU A 3 -22.60 20.66 -6.76
N VAL A 4 -21.58 20.25 -6.03
CA VAL A 4 -21.70 19.85 -4.64
C VAL A 4 -21.77 21.12 -3.82
N SER A 5 -22.98 21.48 -3.33
CA SER A 5 -23.16 22.62 -2.43
C SER A 5 -22.64 22.24 -1.04
N TYR A 6 -21.52 22.82 -0.65
CA TYR A 6 -20.94 22.67 0.69
C TYR A 6 -21.53 23.72 1.62
N SER A 7 -22.59 23.41 2.34
CA SER A 7 -23.04 24.21 3.46
C SER A 7 -22.24 23.77 4.70
N ASN A 8 -21.43 24.66 5.25
CA ASN A 8 -20.63 24.49 6.48
C ASN A 8 -19.21 23.88 6.32
N VAL A 9 -18.49 24.17 5.22
CA VAL A 9 -17.08 23.82 5.14
C VAL A 9 -16.24 24.87 5.88
N PRO A 10 -15.38 24.47 6.83
CA PRO A 10 -14.48 25.39 7.50
C PRO A 10 -13.61 26.17 6.51
N PRO A 11 -13.30 27.48 6.79
CA PRO A 11 -12.59 28.33 5.83
C PRO A 11 -11.27 27.75 5.33
N MET A 12 -10.48 27.09 6.20
CA MET A 12 -9.22 26.45 5.83
C MET A 12 -9.44 25.33 4.80
N MET A 13 -10.44 24.46 5.04
CA MET A 13 -10.78 23.35 4.17
C MET A 13 -11.32 23.83 2.81
N ALA A 14 -12.14 24.90 2.84
CA ALA A 14 -12.65 25.53 1.61
C ALA A 14 -11.51 26.11 0.77
N ALA A 15 -10.55 26.78 1.40
CA ALA A 15 -9.38 27.35 0.74
C ALA A 15 -8.48 26.26 0.12
N ILE A 16 -8.28 25.12 0.80
CA ILE A 16 -7.53 23.98 0.26
C ILE A 16 -8.24 23.42 -0.98
N LYS A 17 -9.54 23.19 -0.91
CA LYS A 17 -10.32 22.67 -2.04
C LYS A 17 -10.37 23.62 -3.24
N SER A 18 -10.47 24.93 -3.01
CA SER A 18 -10.47 25.94 -4.08
C SER A 18 -9.06 26.20 -4.65
N GLY A 19 -8.01 25.82 -3.91
CA GLY A 19 -6.65 26.08 -4.30
C GLY A 19 -6.16 27.49 -3.95
N ASP A 20 -6.79 28.17 -2.99
CA ASP A 20 -6.46 29.54 -2.61
C ASP A 20 -5.41 29.57 -1.49
N ILE A 21 -4.14 29.55 -1.89
CA ILE A 21 -3.00 29.53 -0.96
C ILE A 21 -2.91 30.84 -0.14
N GLU A 22 -3.37 31.99 -0.68
CA GLU A 22 -3.30 33.26 0.03
C GLU A 22 -4.31 33.30 1.18
N VAL A 23 -5.48 32.71 1.00
CA VAL A 23 -6.45 32.54 2.09
C VAL A 23 -5.89 31.65 3.19
N ILE A 24 -5.24 30.53 2.83
CA ILE A 24 -4.58 29.64 3.82
C ILE A 24 -3.52 30.41 4.59
N ARG A 25 -2.66 31.18 3.91
CA ARG A 25 -1.62 32.01 4.53
C ARG A 25 -2.24 33.04 5.51
N SER A 26 -3.31 33.70 5.09
CA SER A 26 -4.02 34.69 5.92
C SER A 26 -4.63 34.04 7.16
N LEU A 27 -5.24 32.87 7.05
CA LEU A 27 -5.81 32.12 8.17
C LEU A 27 -4.74 31.69 9.18
N LEU A 28 -3.60 31.18 8.69
CA LEU A 28 -2.48 30.79 9.54
C LEU A 28 -1.87 32.00 10.27
N HIS A 29 -1.72 33.15 9.59
CA HIS A 29 -1.28 34.38 10.23
C HIS A 29 -2.30 34.95 11.26
N ALA A 30 -3.60 34.70 11.05
CA ALA A 30 -4.64 35.02 12.01
C ALA A 30 -4.68 34.11 13.25
N GLY A 31 -3.80 33.09 13.30
CA GLY A 31 -3.67 32.17 14.43
C GLY A 31 -4.51 30.91 14.34
N HIS A 32 -5.08 30.61 13.17
CA HIS A 32 -5.70 29.29 12.95
C HIS A 32 -4.64 28.20 12.97
N SER A 33 -4.94 27.10 13.65
CA SER A 33 -4.01 25.95 13.75
C SER A 33 -3.95 25.16 12.45
N PRO A 34 -2.75 24.80 11.95
CA PRO A 34 -2.62 23.88 10.83
C PRO A 34 -2.92 22.42 11.20
N ASN A 35 -3.13 22.13 12.50
CA ASN A 35 -3.26 20.78 13.05
C ASN A 35 -4.67 20.47 13.56
N GLU A 36 -5.56 21.45 13.60
CA GLU A 36 -6.92 21.24 14.10
C GLU A 36 -7.73 20.43 13.07
N PRO A 37 -8.13 19.19 13.39
CA PRO A 37 -8.99 18.42 12.51
C PRO A 37 -10.32 19.15 12.32
N GLN A 38 -10.81 19.13 11.09
CA GLN A 38 -12.04 19.83 10.74
C GLN A 38 -13.01 18.87 10.08
N CYS A 39 -14.25 18.86 10.60
CA CYS A 39 -15.32 18.09 10.00
C CYS A 39 -15.80 18.76 8.70
N TYR A 40 -15.95 17.99 7.65
CA TYR A 40 -16.51 18.43 6.39
C TYR A 40 -17.38 17.33 5.77
N GLN A 41 -18.36 17.71 4.97
CA GLN A 41 -19.22 16.74 4.31
C GLN A 41 -18.64 16.30 2.97
N VAL A 42 -18.59 14.99 2.78
CA VAL A 42 -18.25 14.34 1.52
C VAL A 42 -19.49 13.66 0.96
N MET A 43 -19.78 13.85 -0.31
CA MET A 43 -20.87 13.13 -0.98
C MET A 43 -20.36 11.77 -1.49
N ILE A 44 -20.97 10.69 -1.03
CA ILE A 44 -20.77 9.34 -1.55
C ILE A 44 -22.04 8.93 -2.30
N GLY A 45 -22.06 9.14 -3.62
CA GLY A 45 -23.29 9.09 -4.39
C GLY A 45 -24.24 10.22 -3.95
N ASP A 46 -25.48 9.88 -3.62
CA ASP A 46 -26.50 10.84 -3.17
C ASP A 46 -26.55 11.03 -1.63
N TRP A 47 -25.63 10.39 -0.90
CA TRP A 47 -25.63 10.40 0.56
C TRP A 47 -24.50 11.27 1.11
N PRO A 48 -24.79 12.30 1.93
CA PRO A 48 -23.77 13.04 2.66
C PRO A 48 -23.18 12.18 3.77
N ARG A 49 -21.86 12.19 3.88
CA ARG A 49 -21.11 11.60 4.98
C ARG A 49 -20.24 12.67 5.60
N ASP A 50 -20.28 12.75 6.91
CA ASP A 50 -19.32 13.57 7.64
C ASP A 50 -17.97 12.86 7.65
N ASP A 51 -16.95 13.60 7.27
CA ASP A 51 -15.55 13.16 7.29
C ASP A 51 -14.74 14.16 8.08
N GLU A 52 -13.64 13.71 8.64
CA GLU A 52 -12.76 14.55 9.46
C GLU A 52 -11.33 14.39 8.96
N ALA A 53 -10.67 15.50 8.69
CA ALA A 53 -9.27 15.51 8.32
C ALA A 53 -8.56 16.75 8.85
N SER A 54 -7.25 16.67 9.04
CA SER A 54 -6.42 17.84 9.23
C SER A 54 -6.26 18.61 7.91
N PRO A 55 -5.94 19.91 7.96
CA PRO A 55 -5.62 20.67 6.75
C PRO A 55 -4.53 20.00 5.90
N LEU A 56 -3.50 19.43 6.54
CA LEU A 56 -2.43 18.73 5.84
C LEU A 56 -2.93 17.47 5.11
N GLU A 57 -3.75 16.64 5.77
CA GLU A 57 -4.34 15.44 5.13
C GLU A 57 -5.17 15.82 3.91
N LEU A 58 -6.00 16.86 4.01
CA LEU A 58 -6.79 17.30 2.87
C LEU A 58 -5.92 17.86 1.74
N ALA A 59 -4.88 18.64 2.03
CA ALA A 59 -3.96 19.15 1.02
C ALA A 59 -3.22 18.03 0.28
N VAL A 60 -2.88 16.96 1.00
CA VAL A 60 -2.28 15.73 0.42
C VAL A 60 -3.29 15.01 -0.47
N LEU A 61 -4.53 14.83 -0.01
CA LEU A 61 -5.60 14.17 -0.79
C LEU A 61 -5.95 14.92 -2.07
N GLU A 62 -5.88 16.26 -2.04
CA GLU A 62 -6.10 17.11 -3.20
C GLU A 62 -4.83 17.27 -4.08
N ASN A 63 -3.75 16.57 -3.73
CA ASN A 63 -2.44 16.59 -4.41
C ASN A 63 -1.87 18.02 -4.59
N ARG A 64 -1.99 18.87 -3.55
CA ARG A 64 -1.60 20.28 -3.58
C ARG A 64 -0.25 20.48 -2.90
N MET A 65 0.84 20.24 -3.66
CA MET A 65 2.21 20.33 -3.16
C MET A 65 2.53 21.69 -2.53
N ASP A 66 2.11 22.78 -3.14
CA ASP A 66 2.28 24.15 -2.67
C ASP A 66 1.69 24.39 -1.28
N MET A 67 0.48 23.86 -1.06
CA MET A 67 -0.23 23.96 0.21
C MET A 67 0.35 23.03 1.27
N VAL A 68 0.75 21.84 0.87
CA VAL A 68 1.44 20.87 1.74
C VAL A 68 2.73 21.50 2.28
N GLN A 69 3.53 22.12 1.41
CA GLN A 69 4.76 22.82 1.84
C GLN A 69 4.46 23.95 2.81
N LEU A 70 3.49 24.81 2.50
CA LEU A 70 3.12 25.92 3.36
C LEU A 70 2.63 25.44 4.75
N LEU A 71 1.78 24.43 4.79
CA LEU A 71 1.27 23.89 6.05
C LEU A 71 2.39 23.29 6.92
N ILE A 72 3.35 22.56 6.30
CA ILE A 72 4.52 22.01 6.99
C ILE A 72 5.42 23.15 7.52
N GLU A 73 5.70 24.18 6.72
CA GLU A 73 6.44 25.37 7.16
C GLU A 73 5.77 26.09 8.35
N CYS A 74 4.46 26.04 8.41
CA CYS A 74 3.66 26.62 9.52
C CYS A 74 3.45 25.64 10.69
N GLY A 75 4.14 24.51 10.74
CA GLY A 75 4.16 23.59 11.87
C GLY A 75 3.05 22.53 11.85
N ALA A 76 2.60 22.10 10.67
CA ALA A 76 1.72 20.96 10.56
C ALA A 76 2.40 19.68 11.09
N ASP A 77 1.64 18.91 11.88
CA ASP A 77 2.12 17.68 12.52
C ASP A 77 2.17 16.52 11.52
N LEU A 78 3.38 16.05 11.25
CA LEU A 78 3.65 14.91 10.36
C LEU A 78 3.46 13.55 11.04
N THR A 79 3.25 13.54 12.35
CA THR A 79 3.11 12.31 13.15
C THR A 79 1.66 11.93 13.39
N HIS A 80 0.72 12.83 13.09
CA HIS A 80 -0.71 12.55 13.08
C HIS A 80 -1.09 11.86 11.78
N ASN A 81 -1.58 10.62 11.86
CA ASN A 81 -1.99 9.81 10.71
C ASN A 81 -0.96 9.72 9.55
N PRO A 82 0.32 9.40 9.84
CA PRO A 82 1.37 9.38 8.80
C PRO A 82 1.05 8.37 7.68
N GLU A 83 0.29 7.34 7.97
CA GLU A 83 -0.18 6.35 7.01
C GLU A 83 -1.16 6.98 6.00
N GLU A 84 -2.14 7.78 6.48
CA GLU A 84 -3.08 8.46 5.58
C GLU A 84 -2.37 9.50 4.70
N LEU A 85 -1.35 10.21 5.23
CA LEU A 85 -0.54 11.11 4.43
C LEU A 85 0.18 10.36 3.29
N LEU A 86 0.86 9.26 3.59
CA LEU A 86 1.58 8.50 2.59
C LEU A 86 0.65 7.81 1.59
N CYS A 87 -0.40 7.14 2.06
CA CYS A 87 -1.37 6.48 1.19
C CYS A 87 -2.17 7.49 0.35
N GLY A 88 -2.53 8.63 0.94
CA GLY A 88 -3.21 9.73 0.24
C GLY A 88 -2.40 10.28 -0.92
N SER A 89 -1.09 10.46 -0.73
CA SER A 89 -0.17 10.95 -1.76
C SER A 89 0.00 9.99 -2.94
N LEU A 90 -0.33 8.71 -2.76
CA LEU A 90 -0.29 7.69 -3.82
C LEU A 90 -1.53 7.67 -4.72
N ARG A 91 -2.54 8.51 -4.47
CA ARG A 91 -3.69 8.65 -5.39
C ARG A 91 -3.32 9.26 -6.73
N SER A 92 -2.30 10.12 -6.75
CA SER A 92 -1.71 10.63 -7.99
C SER A 92 -0.80 9.59 -8.65
N GLN A 93 -0.71 9.60 -9.97
CA GLN A 93 0.29 8.81 -10.69
C GLN A 93 1.71 9.35 -10.46
N ASP A 94 1.85 10.64 -10.16
CA ASP A 94 3.11 11.28 -9.85
C ASP A 94 3.53 10.98 -8.39
N LEU A 95 4.75 10.45 -8.22
CA LEU A 95 5.31 10.12 -6.91
C LEU A 95 6.01 11.32 -6.23
N THR A 96 5.92 12.51 -6.80
CA THR A 96 6.63 13.71 -6.29
C THR A 96 6.19 14.05 -4.87
N LEU A 97 4.88 14.07 -4.60
CA LEU A 97 4.35 14.34 -3.27
C LEU A 97 4.70 13.22 -2.27
N PHE A 98 4.60 11.97 -2.69
CA PHE A 98 5.01 10.81 -1.87
C PHE A 98 6.49 10.89 -1.49
N SER A 99 7.35 11.16 -2.48
CA SER A 99 8.80 11.34 -2.25
C SER A 99 9.07 12.47 -1.29
N PHE A 100 8.42 13.63 -1.48
CA PHE A 100 8.56 14.79 -0.62
C PHE A 100 8.18 14.49 0.84
N LEU A 101 7.03 13.84 1.08
CA LEU A 101 6.59 13.48 2.43
C LEU A 101 7.59 12.55 3.13
N VAL A 102 8.16 11.59 2.39
CA VAL A 102 9.23 10.72 2.94
C VAL A 102 10.50 11.52 3.26
N ASP A 103 10.86 12.49 2.42
CA ASP A 103 12.07 13.32 2.61
C ASP A 103 11.94 14.28 3.81
N VAL A 104 10.76 14.85 4.05
CA VAL A 104 10.51 15.69 5.24
C VAL A 104 10.32 14.89 6.52
N GLY A 105 10.34 13.54 6.44
CA GLY A 105 10.41 12.68 7.62
C GLY A 105 9.12 11.96 7.98
N VAL A 106 8.09 11.97 7.14
CA VAL A 106 6.90 11.11 7.37
C VAL A 106 7.33 9.65 7.33
N ARG A 107 6.98 8.89 8.36
CA ARG A 107 7.29 7.46 8.49
C ARG A 107 6.05 6.68 8.90
N ILE A 108 5.85 5.53 8.29
CA ILE A 108 4.81 4.59 8.71
C ILE A 108 5.21 3.96 10.04
N PRO A 109 4.31 3.91 11.03
CA PRO A 109 4.49 3.05 12.18
C PRO A 109 4.81 1.63 11.71
N ALA A 110 5.81 0.99 12.32
CA ALA A 110 6.30 -0.31 11.87
C ALA A 110 5.36 -1.43 12.31
N THR A 111 4.13 -1.48 11.83
CA THR A 111 3.24 -2.63 11.98
C THR A 111 3.07 -3.35 10.65
N GLN A 112 2.78 -4.64 10.73
CA GLN A 112 2.50 -5.46 9.55
C GLN A 112 1.33 -4.90 8.72
N ARG A 113 0.29 -4.40 9.41
CA ARG A 113 -0.90 -3.81 8.79
C ARG A 113 -0.56 -2.57 7.98
N ASP A 114 0.22 -1.65 8.55
CA ASP A 114 0.54 -0.36 7.92
C ASP A 114 1.42 -0.58 6.68
N ILE A 115 2.38 -1.50 6.77
CA ILE A 115 3.21 -1.88 5.63
C ILE A 115 2.36 -2.52 4.53
N CYS A 116 1.47 -3.45 4.88
CA CYS A 116 0.59 -4.09 3.91
C CYS A 116 -0.31 -3.06 3.21
N ARG A 117 -0.92 -2.13 3.95
CA ARG A 117 -1.75 -1.06 3.35
C ARG A 117 -0.96 -0.19 2.37
N LEU A 118 0.26 0.21 2.70
CA LEU A 118 1.12 0.94 1.77
C LEU A 118 1.34 0.15 0.47
N PHE A 119 1.72 -1.12 0.59
CA PHE A 119 1.97 -1.96 -0.58
C PHE A 119 0.70 -2.21 -1.40
N LEU A 120 -0.49 -2.29 -0.77
CA LEU A 120 -1.78 -2.35 -1.49
C LEU A 120 -2.02 -1.10 -2.34
N HIS A 121 -1.64 0.09 -1.88
CA HIS A 121 -1.71 1.30 -2.69
C HIS A 121 -0.66 1.35 -3.81
N LEU A 122 0.36 0.52 -3.73
CA LEU A 122 1.42 0.40 -4.74
C LEU A 122 1.22 -0.77 -5.70
N MET A 123 0.23 -1.66 -5.47
CA MET A 123 0.09 -2.93 -6.18
C MET A 123 -0.08 -2.78 -7.71
N ASP A 124 -0.76 -1.72 -8.13
CA ASP A 124 -1.01 -1.44 -9.55
C ASP A 124 0.12 -0.61 -10.21
N ARG A 125 1.21 -0.35 -9.45
CA ARG A 125 2.35 0.42 -9.94
C ARG A 125 3.50 -0.51 -10.28
N ASP A 126 3.87 -0.55 -11.55
CA ASP A 126 5.08 -1.23 -12.03
C ASP A 126 6.15 -0.19 -12.37
N GLU A 127 6.41 0.70 -11.41
CA GLU A 127 7.33 1.83 -11.57
C GLU A 127 8.60 1.63 -10.74
N PRO A 128 9.76 1.40 -11.36
CA PRO A 128 11.03 1.26 -10.63
C PRO A 128 11.36 2.47 -9.75
N ASN A 129 10.81 3.64 -10.07
CA ASN A 129 11.03 4.89 -9.34
C ASN A 129 10.51 4.86 -7.89
N VAL A 130 9.59 3.97 -7.56
CA VAL A 130 9.09 3.82 -6.19
C VAL A 130 10.12 3.17 -5.26
N LEU A 131 10.98 2.28 -5.76
CA LEU A 131 11.92 1.51 -4.94
C LEU A 131 12.93 2.38 -4.17
N PRO A 132 13.55 3.41 -4.76
CA PRO A 132 14.44 4.32 -4.02
C PRO A 132 13.70 5.04 -2.87
N ILE A 133 12.41 5.36 -3.04
CA ILE A 133 11.61 6.02 -2.02
C ILE A 133 11.34 5.04 -0.86
N LEU A 134 10.89 3.83 -1.17
CA LEU A 134 10.66 2.78 -0.17
C LEU A 134 11.92 2.46 0.63
N LYS A 135 13.08 2.45 -0.03
CA LYS A 135 14.37 2.23 0.65
C LYS A 135 14.68 3.33 1.68
N ARG A 136 14.35 4.61 1.38
CA ARG A 136 14.55 5.72 2.32
C ARG A 136 13.64 5.67 3.54
N MET A 137 12.50 4.99 3.44
CA MET A 137 11.56 4.83 4.55
C MET A 137 12.12 3.97 5.69
N GLY A 138 13.06 3.07 5.42
CA GLY A 138 13.72 2.26 6.44
C GLY A 138 12.79 1.27 7.16
N MET A 139 11.82 0.69 6.43
CA MET A 139 10.86 -0.27 6.97
C MET A 139 11.55 -1.59 7.37
N ASP A 140 11.15 -2.17 8.51
CA ASP A 140 11.57 -3.53 8.88
C ASP A 140 10.73 -4.58 8.15
N LEU A 141 11.11 -4.84 6.90
CA LEU A 141 10.41 -5.79 6.04
C LEU A 141 10.67 -7.25 6.43
N LYS A 142 11.75 -7.52 7.17
CA LYS A 142 12.02 -8.87 7.69
C LYS A 142 10.97 -9.28 8.73
N GLN A 143 10.57 -8.36 9.59
CA GLN A 143 9.56 -8.63 10.61
C GLN A 143 8.14 -8.48 10.08
N TYR A 144 7.86 -7.48 9.24
CA TYR A 144 6.52 -7.05 8.90
C TYR A 144 6.16 -7.14 7.40
N GLY A 145 7.08 -7.58 6.55
CA GLY A 145 6.87 -7.61 5.09
C GLY A 145 6.07 -8.80 4.56
N GLY A 146 5.81 -9.82 5.38
CA GLY A 146 5.25 -11.08 4.90
C GLY A 146 3.83 -10.98 4.33
N GLU A 147 2.95 -10.21 4.98
CA GLU A 147 1.58 -9.95 4.50
C GLU A 147 1.60 -9.20 3.16
N ALA A 148 2.43 -8.15 3.07
CA ALA A 148 2.60 -7.39 1.84
C ALA A 148 3.14 -8.28 0.71
N LEU A 149 4.14 -9.12 1.01
CA LEU A 149 4.71 -10.05 0.04
C LEU A 149 3.64 -10.99 -0.55
N ARG A 150 2.83 -11.61 0.31
CA ARG A 150 1.76 -12.49 -0.13
C ARG A 150 0.73 -11.75 -0.98
N SER A 151 0.35 -10.54 -0.58
CA SER A 151 -0.57 -9.70 -1.32
C SER A 151 -0.01 -9.31 -2.69
N MET A 152 1.25 -8.85 -2.77
CA MET A 152 1.86 -8.50 -4.05
C MET A 152 2.03 -9.71 -4.98
N ALA A 153 2.35 -10.88 -4.44
CA ALA A 153 2.40 -12.12 -5.21
C ALA A 153 1.04 -12.51 -5.79
N SER A 154 -0.06 -12.31 -5.04
CA SER A 154 -1.41 -12.57 -5.52
C SER A 154 -1.86 -11.61 -6.64
N HIS A 155 -1.30 -10.40 -6.68
CA HIS A 155 -1.59 -9.40 -7.72
C HIS A 155 -0.60 -9.43 -8.90
N GLY A 156 0.41 -10.30 -8.86
CA GLY A 156 1.38 -10.44 -9.95
C GLY A 156 2.41 -9.32 -10.03
N ASN A 157 2.54 -8.45 -9.01
CA ASN A 157 3.52 -7.37 -9.03
C ASN A 157 4.92 -7.86 -8.67
N GLN A 158 5.63 -8.37 -9.67
CA GLN A 158 6.97 -8.96 -9.51
C GLN A 158 7.98 -7.95 -8.97
N LEU A 159 7.90 -6.67 -9.37
CA LEU A 159 8.81 -5.63 -8.91
C LEU A 159 8.78 -5.47 -7.39
N LEU A 160 7.59 -5.37 -6.81
CA LEU A 160 7.42 -5.22 -5.37
C LEU A 160 7.69 -6.51 -4.61
N VAL A 161 7.35 -7.68 -5.19
CA VAL A 161 7.69 -9.00 -4.62
C VAL A 161 9.20 -9.15 -4.51
N GLU A 162 9.94 -8.84 -5.56
CA GLU A 162 11.40 -8.87 -5.57
C GLU A 162 12.00 -7.93 -4.52
N TYR A 163 11.51 -6.69 -4.46
CA TYR A 163 11.94 -5.72 -3.45
C TYR A 163 11.73 -6.22 -2.02
N LEU A 164 10.55 -6.78 -1.71
CA LEU A 164 10.22 -7.32 -0.39
C LEU A 164 11.16 -8.46 0.01
N ILE A 165 11.41 -9.43 -0.90
CA ILE A 165 12.31 -10.56 -0.64
C ILE A 165 13.75 -10.09 -0.44
N GLN A 166 14.25 -9.18 -1.30
CA GLN A 166 15.61 -8.63 -1.18
C GLN A 166 15.83 -7.86 0.14
N ASN A 167 14.76 -7.34 0.73
CA ASN A 167 14.80 -6.65 2.03
C ASN A 167 14.36 -7.54 3.21
N GLY A 168 14.32 -8.85 2.99
CA GLY A 168 14.23 -9.85 4.05
C GLY A 168 12.83 -10.33 4.41
N ALA A 169 11.79 -9.97 3.65
CA ALA A 169 10.45 -10.52 3.86
C ALA A 169 10.46 -12.05 3.66
N ASP A 170 9.72 -12.76 4.51
CA ASP A 170 9.67 -14.22 4.48
C ASP A 170 8.91 -14.71 3.24
N ILE A 171 9.64 -15.30 2.29
CA ILE A 171 9.09 -15.88 1.05
C ILE A 171 8.07 -16.99 1.32
N ASN A 172 8.15 -17.62 2.49
CA ASN A 172 7.27 -18.71 2.93
C ASN A 172 6.22 -18.25 3.95
N TYR A 173 6.00 -16.93 4.07
CA TYR A 173 4.98 -16.39 4.96
C TYR A 173 3.62 -17.07 4.73
N HIS A 174 3.03 -17.63 5.80
CA HIS A 174 1.80 -18.43 5.70
C HIS A 174 0.84 -18.24 6.89
N LYS A 175 0.87 -17.07 7.54
CA LYS A 175 -0.05 -16.76 8.63
C LYS A 175 -1.32 -16.12 8.10
N PRO A 176 -2.49 -16.30 8.77
CA PRO A 176 -3.66 -15.48 8.50
C PRO A 176 -3.33 -14.00 8.72
N ASP A 177 -3.88 -13.14 7.89
CA ASP A 177 -3.67 -11.70 7.96
C ASP A 177 -4.94 -10.90 7.58
N MET A 178 -4.77 -9.60 7.39
CA MET A 178 -5.88 -8.69 7.09
C MET A 178 -6.49 -8.94 5.70
N VAL A 179 -5.65 -9.25 4.71
CA VAL A 179 -6.08 -9.49 3.32
C VAL A 179 -6.58 -10.92 3.15
N PHE A 180 -5.85 -11.86 3.73
CA PHE A 180 -6.18 -13.29 3.66
C PHE A 180 -6.45 -13.83 5.07
N PRO A 181 -7.73 -13.98 5.47
CA PRO A 181 -8.08 -14.47 6.81
C PRO A 181 -7.78 -15.97 7.01
N TYR A 182 -6.87 -16.53 6.22
CA TYR A 182 -6.45 -17.93 6.25
C TYR A 182 -4.96 -18.07 5.97
N ALA A 183 -4.37 -19.12 6.52
CA ALA A 183 -2.97 -19.44 6.25
C ALA A 183 -2.78 -19.90 4.80
N SER A 184 -1.86 -19.26 4.08
CA SER A 184 -1.46 -19.59 2.72
C SER A 184 -0.11 -18.94 2.41
N THR A 185 0.67 -19.52 1.51
CA THR A 185 1.97 -18.96 1.10
C THR A 185 1.83 -18.06 -0.14
N PRO A 186 2.79 -17.13 -0.37
CA PRO A 186 2.82 -16.31 -1.59
C PRO A 186 2.74 -17.14 -2.88
N VAL A 187 3.47 -18.24 -2.95
CA VAL A 187 3.45 -19.13 -4.13
C VAL A 187 2.12 -19.84 -4.31
N THR A 188 1.41 -20.18 -3.22
CA THR A 188 0.06 -20.76 -3.30
C THR A 188 -0.95 -19.74 -3.79
N GLU A 189 -0.87 -18.49 -3.32
CA GLU A 189 -1.76 -17.42 -3.80
C GLU A 189 -1.50 -17.07 -5.27
N ALA A 190 -0.25 -16.98 -5.71
CA ALA A 190 0.07 -16.83 -7.13
C ALA A 190 -0.54 -17.96 -7.99
N ALA A 191 -0.48 -19.20 -7.50
CA ALA A 191 -1.10 -20.34 -8.17
C ALA A 191 -2.63 -20.23 -8.21
N ARG A 192 -3.30 -19.72 -7.15
CA ARG A 192 -4.75 -19.47 -7.11
C ARG A 192 -5.20 -18.47 -8.17
N HIS A 193 -4.40 -17.44 -8.41
CA HIS A 193 -4.63 -16.44 -9.46
C HIS A 193 -4.15 -16.90 -10.84
N ASN A 194 -3.72 -18.16 -10.95
CA ASN A 194 -3.25 -18.77 -12.19
C ASN A 194 -2.05 -18.05 -12.84
N ASP A 195 -1.28 -17.33 -12.03
CA ASP A 195 -0.05 -16.64 -12.48
C ASP A 195 1.14 -17.59 -12.47
N PHE A 196 1.35 -18.29 -13.60
CA PHE A 196 2.43 -19.24 -13.71
C PHE A 196 3.82 -18.58 -13.74
N SER A 197 3.92 -17.35 -14.24
CA SER A 197 5.18 -16.60 -14.25
C SER A 197 5.64 -16.27 -12.83
N MET A 198 4.74 -15.80 -12.00
CA MET A 198 5.02 -15.52 -10.59
C MET A 198 5.33 -16.80 -9.81
N VAL A 199 4.58 -17.89 -10.04
CA VAL A 199 4.86 -19.20 -9.41
C VAL A 199 6.25 -19.67 -9.74
N ARG A 200 6.64 -19.66 -11.03
CA ARG A 200 7.98 -20.07 -11.46
C ARG A 200 9.06 -19.22 -10.80
N TRP A 201 8.90 -17.91 -10.85
CA TRP A 201 9.86 -16.98 -10.27
C TRP A 201 10.02 -17.20 -8.76
N LEU A 202 8.93 -17.34 -8.00
CA LEU A 202 8.98 -17.59 -6.55
C LEU A 202 9.68 -18.91 -6.23
N VAL A 203 9.44 -19.98 -7.01
CA VAL A 203 10.13 -21.28 -6.84
C VAL A 203 11.63 -21.15 -7.12
N GLU A 204 12.01 -20.41 -8.16
CA GLU A 204 13.41 -20.11 -8.47
C GLU A 204 14.10 -19.28 -7.35
N GLN A 205 13.33 -18.44 -6.61
CA GLN A 205 13.82 -17.72 -5.44
C GLN A 205 13.82 -18.57 -4.15
N GLY A 206 13.42 -19.85 -4.21
CA GLY A 206 13.48 -20.79 -3.09
C GLY A 206 12.18 -20.88 -2.27
N ALA A 207 11.04 -20.51 -2.82
CA ALA A 207 9.75 -20.74 -2.16
C ALA A 207 9.49 -22.24 -1.95
N ASP A 208 9.06 -22.59 -0.74
CA ASP A 208 8.70 -23.97 -0.38
C ASP A 208 7.30 -24.32 -0.90
N ILE A 209 7.25 -25.16 -1.94
CA ILE A 209 6.02 -25.63 -2.56
C ILE A 209 5.33 -26.77 -1.79
N THR A 210 5.90 -27.21 -0.67
CA THR A 210 5.35 -28.29 0.15
C THR A 210 4.46 -27.82 1.29
N ILE A 211 4.51 -26.53 1.64
CA ILE A 211 3.70 -25.93 2.71
C ILE A 211 2.23 -25.91 2.28
N PRO A 212 1.33 -26.62 3.02
CA PRO A 212 -0.09 -26.58 2.72
C PRO A 212 -0.74 -25.29 3.28
N ASP A 213 -1.80 -24.86 2.65
CA ASP A 213 -2.69 -23.85 3.23
C ASP A 213 -3.63 -24.46 4.29
N LYS A 214 -4.57 -23.65 4.82
CA LYS A 214 -5.54 -24.13 5.82
C LYS A 214 -6.49 -25.23 5.32
N TYR A 215 -6.63 -25.38 4.01
CA TYR A 215 -7.47 -26.42 3.41
C TYR A 215 -6.67 -27.68 3.04
N GLY A 216 -5.36 -27.67 3.26
CA GLY A 216 -4.42 -28.73 2.86
C GLY A 216 -3.94 -28.58 1.42
N ASP A 217 -4.33 -27.54 0.72
CA ASP A 217 -3.92 -27.27 -0.64
C ASP A 217 -2.47 -26.76 -0.70
N ARG A 218 -1.74 -27.25 -1.70
CA ARG A 218 -0.40 -26.80 -2.08
C ARG A 218 -0.45 -26.17 -3.47
N PRO A 219 0.58 -25.43 -3.90
CA PRO A 219 0.63 -24.86 -5.25
C PRO A 219 0.28 -25.86 -6.35
N TYR A 220 0.76 -27.12 -6.22
CA TYR A 220 0.44 -28.18 -7.16
C TYR A 220 -1.06 -28.55 -7.20
N THR A 221 -1.69 -28.74 -6.04
CA THR A 221 -3.12 -29.09 -5.98
C THR A 221 -3.99 -27.96 -6.53
N VAL A 222 -3.62 -26.71 -6.24
CA VAL A 222 -4.26 -25.51 -6.80
C VAL A 222 -4.13 -25.47 -8.33
N ALA A 223 -2.93 -25.74 -8.87
CA ALA A 223 -2.71 -25.77 -10.32
C ALA A 223 -3.56 -26.84 -11.01
N VAL A 224 -3.73 -28.02 -10.38
CA VAL A 224 -4.62 -29.09 -10.87
C VAL A 224 -6.09 -28.66 -10.83
N GLN A 225 -6.55 -28.02 -9.75
CA GLN A 225 -7.91 -27.48 -9.60
C GLN A 225 -8.20 -26.43 -10.68
N ASN A 226 -7.23 -25.55 -10.98
CA ASN A 226 -7.30 -24.54 -12.04
C ASN A 226 -7.17 -25.12 -13.46
N LYS A 227 -6.92 -26.43 -13.59
CA LYS A 227 -6.68 -27.13 -14.86
C LYS A 227 -5.49 -26.56 -15.64
N ASN A 228 -4.53 -25.96 -14.95
CA ASN A 228 -3.31 -25.45 -15.56
C ASN A 228 -2.27 -26.59 -15.68
N GLN A 229 -2.25 -27.23 -16.85
CA GLN A 229 -1.38 -28.38 -17.10
C GLN A 229 0.11 -28.02 -17.05
N GLU A 230 0.47 -26.84 -17.56
CA GLU A 230 1.87 -26.40 -17.60
C GLU A 230 2.39 -26.13 -16.19
N MET A 231 1.65 -25.38 -15.38
CA MET A 231 1.99 -25.09 -13.98
C MET A 231 2.03 -26.38 -13.15
N SER A 232 1.05 -27.28 -13.31
CA SER A 232 1.01 -28.53 -12.56
C SER A 232 2.17 -29.47 -12.92
N ALA A 233 2.55 -29.55 -14.19
CA ALA A 233 3.71 -30.32 -14.63
C ALA A 233 5.02 -29.76 -14.03
N TYR A 234 5.21 -28.45 -14.06
CA TYR A 234 6.37 -27.78 -13.47
C TYR A 234 6.49 -28.06 -11.96
N LEU A 235 5.40 -27.85 -11.22
CA LEU A 235 5.38 -28.06 -9.77
C LEU A 235 5.56 -29.53 -9.38
N ASN A 236 5.05 -30.47 -10.19
CA ASN A 236 5.25 -31.90 -9.97
C ASN A 236 6.73 -32.31 -10.12
N LEU A 237 7.43 -31.77 -11.13
CA LEU A 237 8.87 -31.97 -11.29
C LEU A 237 9.65 -31.44 -10.09
N GLY A 238 9.30 -30.25 -9.58
CA GLY A 238 9.89 -29.68 -8.37
C GLY A 238 9.75 -30.59 -7.15
N ILE A 239 8.57 -31.18 -6.95
CA ILE A 239 8.32 -32.16 -5.86
C ILE A 239 9.20 -33.42 -6.02
N TYR A 240 9.37 -33.94 -7.24
CA TYR A 240 10.23 -35.09 -7.49
C TYR A 240 11.68 -34.77 -7.18
N ILE A 241 12.19 -33.61 -7.61
CA ILE A 241 13.57 -33.21 -7.32
C ILE A 241 13.80 -33.08 -5.82
N LEU A 242 12.89 -32.41 -5.08
CA LEU A 242 13.00 -32.31 -3.63
C LEU A 242 12.99 -33.66 -2.93
N ARG A 243 12.19 -34.62 -3.39
CA ARG A 243 12.16 -35.99 -2.83
C ARG A 243 13.38 -36.83 -3.14
N SER A 244 14.11 -36.51 -4.21
CA SER A 244 15.34 -37.24 -4.60
C SER A 244 16.59 -36.76 -3.86
N LEU A 245 16.49 -35.63 -3.14
CA LEU A 245 17.58 -35.03 -2.36
C LEU A 245 17.57 -35.47 -0.89
N TRP A 246 16.58 -36.28 -0.47
CA TRP A 246 16.43 -36.91 0.84
C TRP A 246 16.44 -38.42 0.74
#